data_374c8975b5f60645204ca763e51e419b
#
_entry.id   374c8975b5f60645204ca763e51e419b
#
_cell.length_a   1.000
_cell.length_b   1.000
_cell.length_c   1.000
_cell.angle_alpha   90.00
_cell.angle_beta   90.00
_cell.angle_gamma   90.00
#
_symmetry.space_group_name_H-M   'P 1'
#
loop_
_entity.id
_entity.type
_entity.pdbx_description
1 polymer ?
#
loop_
_entity_poly.entity_id
_entity_poly.type
_entity_poly.pdbx_seq_one_letter_code
_entity_poly.pdbx_strand_id
1 'polypeptide(L)'
;MKWSDIMWEDHPFSSAECARVKCDPYTVSIVTEINEPGLFEVAILNEHHTFVNLPGIHPVDTDPFDDVLRYQTQEEVVGIIRKIESITGNEPLNVYS
;
A
#
# COMPACT_ATOMS: atom_id res chain seq x y z
N MET A 1 -8.33 -7.08 7.37
CA MET A 1 -7.31 -6.39 8.19
C MET A 1 -7.83 -5.01 8.58
N LYS A 2 -7.73 -4.68 9.82
CA LYS A 2 -8.08 -3.35 10.34
C LYS A 2 -6.83 -2.47 10.37
N TRP A 3 -7.01 -1.16 10.43
CA TRP A 3 -5.89 -0.22 10.54
C TRP A 3 -4.97 -0.56 11.71
N SER A 4 -5.54 -0.91 12.87
CA SER A 4 -4.79 -1.26 14.07
C SER A 4 -3.97 -2.56 13.94
N ASP A 5 -4.24 -3.38 12.94
CA ASP A 5 -3.50 -4.62 12.69
C ASP A 5 -2.23 -4.39 11.87
N ILE A 6 -2.07 -3.19 11.30
CA ILE A 6 -0.91 -2.84 10.48
C ILE A 6 0.28 -2.55 11.40
N MET A 7 1.40 -3.21 11.15
CA MET A 7 2.63 -3.05 11.92
C MET A 7 3.60 -2.15 11.18
N TRP A 8 4.06 -1.11 11.85
CA TRP A 8 4.89 -0.05 11.29
C TRP A 8 6.36 -0.23 11.64
N GLU A 9 7.23 0.11 10.70
CA GLU A 9 8.68 0.11 10.84
C GLU A 9 9.23 1.48 10.46
N ASP A 10 10.42 1.82 10.96
CA ASP A 10 11.11 3.02 10.53
C ASP A 10 11.60 2.86 9.10
N HIS A 11 11.39 3.89 8.27
CA HIS A 11 11.90 3.89 6.91
C HIS A 11 13.44 4.01 6.94
N PRO A 12 14.17 3.16 6.18
CA PRO A 12 15.64 3.12 6.29
C PRO A 12 16.36 4.39 5.82
N PHE A 13 15.71 5.22 5.01
CA PHE A 13 16.34 6.39 4.40
C PHE A 13 15.66 7.72 4.72
N SER A 14 14.66 7.72 5.59
CA SER A 14 13.92 8.93 5.93
C SER A 14 13.35 8.84 7.34
N SER A 15 12.75 9.94 7.83
CA SER A 15 12.04 9.96 9.12
C SER A 15 10.63 9.39 9.03
N ALA A 16 10.19 8.95 7.85
CA ALA A 16 8.88 8.35 7.66
C ALA A 16 8.79 6.95 8.29
N GLU A 17 7.58 6.53 8.60
CA GLU A 17 7.29 5.15 8.96
C GLU A 17 6.75 4.42 7.73
N CYS A 18 7.01 3.14 7.63
CA CYS A 18 6.52 2.31 6.55
C CYS A 18 5.93 1.00 7.05
N ALA A 19 5.04 0.44 6.26
CA ALA A 19 4.45 -0.87 6.53
C ALA A 19 4.31 -1.63 5.22
N ARG A 20 4.41 -2.95 5.30
CA ARG A 20 4.18 -3.83 4.16
C ARG A 20 3.15 -4.88 4.53
N VAL A 21 2.15 -5.00 3.69
CA VAL A 21 1.08 -5.98 3.85
C VAL A 21 1.09 -6.87 2.62
N LYS A 22 1.35 -8.15 2.83
CA LYS A 22 1.39 -9.13 1.74
C LYS A 22 0.01 -9.75 1.56
N CYS A 23 -0.47 -9.73 0.33
CA CYS A 23 -1.72 -10.37 -0.07
C CYS A 23 -1.43 -11.06 -1.41
N ASP A 24 -0.85 -12.26 -1.35
CA ASP A 24 -0.30 -12.98 -2.51
C ASP A 24 -1.19 -12.89 -3.75
N PRO A 25 -0.64 -12.59 -4.93
CA PRO A 25 0.78 -12.39 -5.24
C PRO A 25 1.29 -10.95 -5.04
N TYR A 26 0.48 -10.09 -4.43
CA TYR A 26 0.79 -8.66 -4.27
C TYR A 26 1.30 -8.34 -2.89
N THR A 27 2.09 -7.27 -2.82
CA THR A 27 2.51 -6.63 -1.57
C THR A 27 2.10 -5.17 -1.63
N VAL A 28 1.42 -4.70 -0.58
CA VAL A 28 1.02 -3.30 -0.42
C VAL A 28 2.09 -2.62 0.42
N SER A 29 2.78 -1.65 -0.17
CA SER A 29 3.78 -0.83 0.53
C SER A 29 3.13 0.48 0.93
N ILE A 30 3.16 0.81 2.21
CA ILE A 30 2.52 1.99 2.78
C ILE A 30 3.61 2.82 3.46
N VAL A 31 3.69 4.11 3.10
CA VAL A 31 4.69 5.04 3.68
C VAL A 31 3.96 6.30 4.12
N THR A 32 4.29 6.79 5.33
CA THR A 32 3.71 8.04 5.82
C THR A 32 4.20 9.23 5.00
N GLU A 33 3.31 10.19 4.72
CA GLU A 33 3.69 11.45 4.08
C GLU A 33 4.36 12.37 5.11
N ILE A 34 5.60 12.74 4.88
CA ILE A 34 6.37 13.56 5.81
C ILE A 34 5.75 14.96 5.95
N ASN A 35 5.30 15.54 4.83
CA ASN A 35 4.79 16.91 4.79
C ASN A 35 3.27 17.01 5.03
N GLU A 36 2.59 15.87 5.09
CA GLU A 36 1.14 15.80 5.27
C GLU A 36 0.80 14.75 6.33
N PRO A 37 0.88 15.09 7.62
CA PRO A 37 0.58 14.15 8.70
C PRO A 37 -0.84 13.58 8.57
N GLY A 38 -0.96 12.27 8.76
CA GLY A 38 -2.23 11.57 8.63
C GLY A 38 -2.56 11.10 7.23
N LEU A 39 -1.68 11.36 6.24
CA LEU A 39 -1.81 10.86 4.88
C LEU A 39 -0.66 9.90 4.55
N PHE A 40 -0.89 9.06 3.56
CA PHE A 40 0.01 7.96 3.23
C PHE A 40 0.21 7.82 1.73
N GLU A 41 1.38 7.34 1.33
CA GLU A 41 1.65 6.88 -0.03
C GLU A 41 1.49 5.37 -0.06
N VAL A 42 0.81 4.87 -1.08
CA VAL A 42 0.57 3.43 -1.25
C VAL A 42 1.06 3.00 -2.62
N ALA A 43 1.91 1.98 -2.63
CA ALA A 43 2.35 1.32 -3.84
C ALA A 43 2.01 -0.17 -3.75
N ILE A 44 1.63 -0.75 -4.87
CA ILE A 44 1.34 -2.18 -4.96
C ILE A 44 2.42 -2.83 -5.81
N LEU A 45 3.03 -3.87 -5.26
CA LEU A 45 4.12 -4.60 -5.90
C LEU A 45 3.65 -6.01 -6.23
N ASN A 46 4.12 -6.55 -7.35
CA ASN A 46 3.89 -7.94 -7.70
C ASN A 46 4.94 -8.85 -7.04
N GLU A 47 4.91 -10.13 -7.35
CA GLU A 47 5.84 -11.13 -6.84
C GLU A 47 7.30 -10.90 -7.25
N HIS A 48 7.53 -10.08 -8.28
CA HIS A 48 8.86 -9.69 -8.74
C HIS A 48 9.32 -8.33 -8.18
N HIS A 49 8.60 -7.79 -7.20
CA HIS A 49 8.86 -6.48 -6.59
C HIS A 49 8.77 -5.33 -7.59
N THR A 50 7.96 -5.48 -8.64
CA THR A 50 7.68 -4.44 -9.62
C THR A 50 6.37 -3.76 -9.29
N PHE A 51 6.31 -2.44 -9.42
CA PHE A 51 5.07 -1.69 -9.23
C PHE A 51 4.03 -2.10 -10.26
N VAL A 52 2.81 -2.28 -9.82
CA VAL A 52 1.69 -2.63 -10.69
C VAL A 52 0.55 -1.63 -10.54
N ASN A 53 -0.19 -1.48 -11.63
CA ASN A 53 -1.39 -0.66 -11.67
C ASN A 53 -2.58 -1.62 -11.80
N LEU A 54 -3.47 -1.62 -10.80
CA LEU A 54 -4.60 -2.55 -10.76
C LEU A 54 -5.92 -1.82 -11.06
N PRO A 55 -6.71 -2.30 -12.02
CA PRO A 55 -8.04 -1.76 -12.28
C PRO A 55 -8.92 -1.79 -11.05
N GLY A 56 -9.67 -0.72 -10.82
CA GLY A 56 -10.54 -0.60 -9.64
C GLY A 56 -9.84 -0.08 -8.39
N ILE A 57 -8.51 -0.02 -8.38
CA ILE A 57 -7.71 0.53 -7.28
C ILE A 57 -7.02 1.80 -7.77
N HIS A 58 -6.30 1.73 -8.88
CA HIS A 58 -5.66 2.89 -9.48
C HIS A 58 -6.65 3.62 -10.39
N PRO A 59 -6.61 4.96 -10.43
CA PRO A 59 -7.44 5.74 -11.36
C PRO A 59 -7.12 5.41 -12.82
N VAL A 60 -8.13 5.43 -13.67
CA VAL A 60 -7.99 5.12 -15.10
C VAL A 60 -7.09 6.13 -15.82
N ASP A 61 -7.09 7.38 -15.36
CA ASP A 61 -6.34 8.48 -15.97
C ASP A 61 -4.96 8.69 -15.35
N THR A 62 -4.48 7.72 -14.58
CA THR A 62 -3.17 7.81 -13.95
C THR A 62 -2.08 7.72 -15.03
N ASP A 63 -1.05 8.55 -14.89
CA ASP A 63 0.15 8.47 -15.71
C ASP A 63 0.69 7.02 -15.65
N PRO A 64 0.92 6.38 -16.81
CA PRO A 64 1.39 4.98 -16.83
C PRO A 64 2.73 4.78 -16.11
N PHE A 65 3.45 5.83 -15.80
CA PHE A 65 4.70 5.78 -15.04
C PHE A 65 4.53 6.10 -13.56
N ASP A 66 3.33 6.46 -13.11
CA ASP A 66 3.05 6.79 -11.71
C ASP A 66 2.05 5.78 -11.13
N ASP A 67 2.58 4.69 -10.61
CA ASP A 67 1.80 3.62 -9.98
C ASP A 67 1.63 3.82 -8.47
N VAL A 68 2.04 4.97 -7.93
CA VAL A 68 1.94 5.29 -6.51
C VAL A 68 0.69 6.10 -6.25
N LEU A 69 -0.12 5.65 -5.28
CA LEU A 69 -1.28 6.38 -4.81
C LEU A 69 -0.84 7.30 -3.65
N ARG A 70 -0.91 8.62 -3.88
CA ARG A 70 -0.46 9.63 -2.93
C ARG A 70 -1.62 10.19 -2.12
N TYR A 71 -1.31 10.72 -0.94
CA TYR A 71 -2.25 11.44 -0.08
C TYR A 71 -3.49 10.61 0.29
N GLN A 72 -3.27 9.33 0.57
CA GLN A 72 -4.33 8.42 0.97
C GLN A 72 -4.61 8.53 2.46
N THR A 73 -5.90 8.55 2.83
CA THR A 73 -6.31 8.51 4.24
C THR A 73 -6.21 7.08 4.79
N GLN A 74 -6.32 6.93 6.12
CA GLN A 74 -6.35 5.61 6.75
C GLN A 74 -7.45 4.73 6.15
N GLU A 75 -8.64 5.29 5.95
CA GLU A 75 -9.78 4.57 5.39
C GLU A 75 -9.52 4.13 3.96
N GLU A 76 -8.87 4.99 3.16
CA GLU A 76 -8.51 4.66 1.78
C GLU A 76 -7.47 3.55 1.72
N VAL A 77 -6.47 3.57 2.61
CA VAL A 77 -5.45 2.51 2.70
C VAL A 77 -6.09 1.17 3.04
N VAL A 78 -6.95 1.13 4.06
CA VAL A 78 -7.67 -0.10 4.44
C VAL A 78 -8.57 -0.57 3.29
N GLY A 79 -9.21 0.36 2.59
CA GLY A 79 -10.04 0.04 1.42
C GLY A 79 -9.24 -0.60 0.28
N ILE A 80 -8.02 -0.13 0.04
CA ILE A 80 -7.10 -0.72 -0.95
C ILE A 80 -6.75 -2.15 -0.57
N ILE A 81 -6.39 -2.39 0.69
CA ILE A 81 -6.06 -3.73 1.19
C ILE A 81 -7.24 -4.68 1.01
N ARG A 82 -8.45 -4.22 1.35
CA ARG A 82 -9.67 -5.04 1.19
C ARG A 82 -9.96 -5.37 -0.26
N LYS A 83 -9.73 -4.45 -1.18
CA LYS A 83 -9.91 -4.70 -2.62
C LYS A 83 -8.93 -5.77 -3.12
N ILE A 84 -7.69 -5.71 -2.68
CA ILE A 84 -6.67 -6.69 -3.06
C ILE A 84 -7.02 -8.06 -2.47
N GLU A 85 -7.46 -8.10 -1.23
CA GLU A 85 -7.97 -9.33 -0.60
C GLU A 85 -9.10 -9.95 -1.41
N SER A 86 -10.04 -9.12 -1.88
CA SER A 86 -11.16 -9.55 -2.71
C SER A 86 -10.71 -10.09 -4.08
N ILE A 87 -9.72 -9.43 -4.69
CA ILE A 87 -9.20 -9.84 -6.00
C ILE A 87 -8.43 -11.17 -5.91
N THR A 88 -7.63 -11.32 -4.87
CA THR A 88 -6.73 -12.47 -4.72
C THR A 88 -7.37 -13.65 -3.98
N GLY A 89 -8.34 -13.39 -3.13
CA GLY A 89 -8.91 -14.40 -2.24
C GLY A 89 -8.00 -14.78 -1.08
N ASN A 90 -6.91 -14.05 -0.87
CA ASN A 90 -5.92 -14.33 0.17
C ASN A 90 -6.01 -13.32 1.30
N GLU A 91 -5.77 -13.76 2.54
CA GLU A 91 -5.74 -12.88 3.70
C GLU A 91 -4.49 -12.00 3.68
N PRO A 92 -4.64 -10.71 4.02
CA PRO A 92 -3.48 -9.82 4.13
C PRO A 92 -2.67 -10.16 5.39
N LEU A 93 -1.34 -10.18 5.24
CA LEU A 93 -0.39 -10.47 6.31
C LEU A 93 0.66 -9.38 6.37
N ASN A 94 1.04 -8.97 7.59
CA ASN A 94 2.16 -8.05 7.76
C ASN A 94 3.48 -8.75 7.41
N VAL A 95 4.34 -8.03 6.69
CA VAL A 95 5.66 -8.52 6.28
C VAL A 95 6.71 -7.59 6.88
N TYR A 96 7.71 -8.16 7.52
CA TYR A 96 8.86 -7.42 8.02
C TYR A 96 10.00 -7.50 7.00
N SER A 97 10.58 -6.36 6.74
CA SER A 97 11.75 -6.28 5.86
C SER A 97 13.04 -6.63 6.60
#